data_b1084581ea765c16485d87d6e34918a5
#
_entry.id   b1084581ea765c16485d87d6e34918a5
#
_cell.length_a   1.000
_cell.length_b   1.000
_cell.length_c   1.000
_cell.angle_alpha   90.00
_cell.angle_beta   90.00
_cell.angle_gamma   90.00
#
_symmetry.space_group_name_H-M   'P 1'
#
loop_
_entity.id
_entity.type
_entity.pdbx_description
1 polymer ?
#
loop_
_entity_poly.entity_id
_entity_poly.type
_entity_poly.pdbx_seq_one_letter_code
_entity_poly.pdbx_strand_id
1 'polypeptide(L)'
;KLADTVINGTMDEVHIETSVPLLNAGYDMLLEKPFAVNEEEMRTLVDCARQNHSKVMICHVLRYTPFYYGIKERIAAGEIGDIINIQTLEHVSYHHLSTSYVRGKWANSQKCHTSMLLAKCCHDLDIMMWMMAETKPTAVSSFGGKFQFKPENAPAGAGTRCMVDCPLVDTCRYSCKRLYIDHPDRWSFYVWDKLEGIENPTIEDKIHLLKGNSPYGRCIYKCDNDVVDHQSVMVQFASGATGTHNMVGGSSAPLRRIHIIGTKGEIYGNFEESKFYVSKIDPSPDAHNGECQIEEVDLNVKGDMVGAYGGHGGGAE
;
A
#
# COMPACT_ATOMS: atom_id res chain seq x y z
N LYS A 1 -15.71 10.03 29.52
CA LYS A 1 -15.59 9.13 28.37
C LYS A 1 -16.81 9.35 27.48
N LEU A 2 -16.59 9.76 26.23
CA LEU A 2 -17.68 10.06 25.29
C LEU A 2 -18.12 8.84 24.46
N ALA A 3 -17.24 7.83 24.35
CA ALA A 3 -17.47 6.59 23.63
C ALA A 3 -16.69 5.46 24.30
N ASP A 4 -16.84 4.22 23.85
CA ASP A 4 -16.02 3.10 24.29
C ASP A 4 -14.79 2.89 23.42
N THR A 5 -14.92 3.21 22.15
CA THR A 5 -13.88 3.07 21.13
C THR A 5 -13.66 4.39 20.41
N VAL A 6 -12.42 4.65 20.01
CA VAL A 6 -12.03 5.80 19.20
C VAL A 6 -11.37 5.33 17.91
N ILE A 7 -11.52 6.13 16.85
CA ILE A 7 -10.77 5.95 15.59
C ILE A 7 -9.66 6.99 15.59
N ASN A 8 -8.42 6.53 15.46
CA ASN A 8 -7.26 7.41 15.30
C ASN A 8 -6.77 7.35 13.85
N GLY A 9 -7.10 8.38 13.08
CA GLY A 9 -6.70 8.57 11.68
C GLY A 9 -5.76 9.77 11.51
N THR A 10 -4.96 10.10 12.52
CA THR A 10 -3.96 11.17 12.44
C THR A 10 -2.82 10.81 11.48
N MET A 11 -1.85 11.71 11.31
CA MET A 11 -0.65 11.42 10.50
C MET A 11 0.27 10.44 11.20
N ASP A 12 1.03 9.70 10.40
CA ASP A 12 1.92 8.61 10.80
C ASP A 12 2.82 8.97 12.00
N GLU A 13 3.44 10.16 11.95
CA GLU A 13 4.39 10.66 12.94
C GLU A 13 3.78 11.08 14.28
N VAL A 14 2.46 11.22 14.35
CA VAL A 14 1.75 11.62 15.59
C VAL A 14 0.83 10.54 16.14
N HIS A 15 0.85 9.34 15.56
CA HIS A 15 0.01 8.22 16.01
C HIS A 15 0.21 7.90 17.49
N ILE A 16 1.45 7.86 17.96
CA ILE A 16 1.74 7.49 19.36
C ILE A 16 1.39 8.63 20.31
N GLU A 17 1.73 9.86 19.94
CA GLU A 17 1.39 11.04 20.73
C GLU A 17 -0.12 11.16 20.97
N THR A 18 -0.92 10.87 19.95
CA THR A 18 -2.38 10.93 20.01
C THR A 18 -3.03 9.68 20.62
N SER A 19 -2.40 8.50 20.48
CA SER A 19 -2.94 7.23 20.98
C SER A 19 -2.75 7.05 22.48
N VAL A 20 -1.58 7.35 23.02
CA VAL A 20 -1.24 7.09 24.42
C VAL A 20 -2.20 7.76 25.42
N PRO A 21 -2.55 9.05 25.26
CA PRO A 21 -3.53 9.69 26.16
C PRO A 21 -4.92 9.04 26.09
N LEU A 22 -5.35 8.57 24.93
CA LEU A 22 -6.65 7.93 24.74
C LEU A 22 -6.67 6.53 25.39
N LEU A 23 -5.61 5.75 25.22
CA LEU A 23 -5.46 4.45 25.89
C LEU A 23 -5.41 4.60 27.41
N ASN A 24 -4.68 5.60 27.92
CA ASN A 24 -4.62 5.91 29.37
C ASN A 24 -5.98 6.38 29.90
N ALA A 25 -6.85 6.92 29.08
CA ALA A 25 -8.23 7.23 29.43
C ALA A 25 -9.18 6.01 29.32
N GLY A 26 -8.64 4.84 28.97
CA GLY A 26 -9.36 3.56 28.92
C GLY A 26 -10.21 3.37 27.65
N TYR A 27 -9.89 4.03 26.54
CA TYR A 27 -10.55 3.77 25.27
C TYR A 27 -9.97 2.54 24.58
N ASP A 28 -10.80 1.76 23.93
CA ASP A 28 -10.37 0.88 22.84
C ASP A 28 -10.12 1.72 21.58
N MET A 29 -9.32 1.22 20.63
CA MET A 29 -8.89 2.03 19.50
C MET A 29 -8.87 1.24 18.19
N LEU A 30 -9.38 1.86 17.12
CA LEU A 30 -9.07 1.52 15.75
C LEU A 30 -8.02 2.53 15.26
N LEU A 31 -6.81 2.04 14.96
CA LEU A 31 -5.66 2.88 14.62
C LEU A 31 -5.27 2.70 13.16
N GLU A 32 -5.15 3.82 12.43
CA GLU A 32 -4.65 3.80 11.06
C GLU A 32 -3.20 3.31 10.98
N LYS A 33 -2.89 2.72 9.82
CA LYS A 33 -1.55 2.25 9.45
C LYS A 33 -0.71 3.38 8.84
N PRO A 34 0.60 3.35 8.99
CA PRO A 34 1.40 2.50 9.87
C PRO A 34 1.21 2.92 11.32
N PHE A 35 1.02 1.97 12.20
CA PHE A 35 0.65 2.25 13.60
C PHE A 35 1.79 2.84 14.45
N ALA A 36 3.03 2.78 13.96
CA ALA A 36 4.21 3.39 14.55
C ALA A 36 5.28 3.60 13.47
N VAL A 37 6.18 4.56 13.65
CA VAL A 37 7.25 4.85 12.68
C VAL A 37 8.62 4.29 13.10
N ASN A 38 8.74 3.77 14.33
CA ASN A 38 9.95 3.12 14.85
C ASN A 38 9.59 2.07 15.92
N GLU A 39 10.61 1.32 16.35
CA GLU A 39 10.44 0.24 17.34
C GLU A 39 10.06 0.77 18.72
N GLU A 40 10.58 1.90 19.16
CA GLU A 40 10.28 2.50 20.47
C GLU A 40 8.79 2.89 20.55
N GLU A 41 8.27 3.52 19.53
CA GLU A 41 6.85 3.87 19.41
C GLU A 41 5.96 2.62 19.43
N MET A 42 6.36 1.59 18.65
CA MET A 42 5.64 0.31 18.64
C MET A 42 5.57 -0.30 20.02
N ARG A 43 6.69 -0.35 20.77
CA ARG A 43 6.74 -0.85 22.14
C ARG A 43 5.86 -0.01 23.08
N THR A 44 5.95 1.30 22.99
CA THR A 44 5.14 2.24 23.76
C THR A 44 3.65 1.99 23.57
N LEU A 45 3.20 1.83 22.32
CA LEU A 45 1.79 1.53 22.03
C LEU A 45 1.34 0.20 22.65
N VAL A 46 2.13 -0.85 22.44
CA VAL A 46 1.81 -2.21 22.95
C VAL A 46 1.77 -2.23 24.48
N ASP A 47 2.75 -1.62 25.14
CA ASP A 47 2.83 -1.61 26.59
C ASP A 47 1.70 -0.77 27.19
N CYS A 48 1.40 0.39 26.62
CA CYS A 48 0.28 1.24 27.04
C CYS A 48 -1.06 0.51 26.88
N ALA A 49 -1.30 -0.14 25.76
CA ALA A 49 -2.52 -0.91 25.54
C ALA A 49 -2.67 -2.06 26.57
N ARG A 50 -1.59 -2.79 26.84
CA ARG A 50 -1.57 -3.88 27.85
C ARG A 50 -1.83 -3.36 29.26
N GLN A 51 -1.17 -2.29 29.67
CA GLN A 51 -1.32 -1.70 31.00
C GLN A 51 -2.75 -1.22 31.26
N ASN A 52 -3.41 -0.71 30.26
CA ASN A 52 -4.79 -0.20 30.34
C ASN A 52 -5.85 -1.25 29.98
N HIS A 53 -5.46 -2.48 29.65
CA HIS A 53 -6.37 -3.53 29.15
C HIS A 53 -7.20 -3.10 27.94
N SER A 54 -6.69 -2.16 27.14
CA SER A 54 -7.34 -1.62 25.94
C SER A 54 -7.10 -2.52 24.75
N LYS A 55 -8.10 -2.63 23.87
CA LYS A 55 -7.98 -3.29 22.58
C LYS A 55 -7.54 -2.27 21.55
N VAL A 56 -6.47 -2.58 20.83
CA VAL A 56 -6.01 -1.78 19.69
C VAL A 56 -6.08 -2.65 18.43
N MET A 57 -6.89 -2.22 17.48
CA MET A 57 -7.01 -2.84 16.18
C MET A 57 -6.34 -1.95 15.14
N ILE A 58 -5.43 -2.50 14.36
CA ILE A 58 -4.73 -1.77 13.29
C ILE A 58 -5.51 -1.90 11.98
N CYS A 59 -5.65 -0.79 11.24
CA CYS A 59 -6.35 -0.72 9.97
C CYS A 59 -5.59 -1.40 8.82
N HIS A 60 -5.24 -2.67 8.99
CA HIS A 60 -4.74 -3.51 7.91
C HIS A 60 -5.91 -4.05 7.08
N VAL A 61 -6.59 -3.14 6.40
CA VAL A 61 -7.88 -3.35 5.72
C VAL A 61 -7.86 -4.48 4.68
N LEU A 62 -6.72 -4.79 4.07
CA LEU A 62 -6.62 -5.86 3.07
C LEU A 62 -6.97 -7.24 3.63
N ARG A 63 -6.80 -7.49 4.94
CA ARG A 63 -7.22 -8.75 5.57
C ARG A 63 -8.72 -9.00 5.45
N TYR A 64 -9.52 -7.94 5.37
CA TYR A 64 -10.99 -8.00 5.36
C TYR A 64 -11.55 -8.02 3.94
N THR A 65 -10.70 -7.92 2.92
CA THR A 65 -11.17 -8.03 1.53
C THR A 65 -11.57 -9.46 1.22
N PRO A 66 -12.65 -9.68 0.44
CA PRO A 66 -13.06 -11.03 0.01
C PRO A 66 -11.90 -11.82 -0.64
N PHE A 67 -11.03 -11.14 -1.38
CA PHE A 67 -9.88 -11.74 -2.05
C PHE A 67 -8.89 -12.39 -1.06
N TYR A 68 -8.34 -11.62 -0.12
CA TYR A 68 -7.36 -12.15 0.82
C TYR A 68 -8.00 -13.04 1.89
N TYR A 69 -9.23 -12.74 2.29
CA TYR A 69 -9.98 -13.57 3.21
C TYR A 69 -10.25 -14.95 2.62
N GLY A 70 -10.74 -15.03 1.37
CA GLY A 70 -10.95 -16.29 0.67
C GLY A 70 -9.68 -17.13 0.51
N ILE A 71 -8.53 -16.50 0.21
CA ILE A 71 -7.24 -17.20 0.20
C ILE A 71 -6.90 -17.77 1.59
N LYS A 72 -7.11 -16.98 2.65
CA LYS A 72 -6.84 -17.41 4.03
C LYS A 72 -7.70 -18.59 4.45
N GLU A 73 -8.98 -18.62 4.04
CA GLU A 73 -9.87 -19.74 4.30
C GLU A 73 -9.37 -21.04 3.65
N ARG A 74 -8.89 -20.99 2.40
CA ARG A 74 -8.32 -22.14 1.68
C ARG A 74 -7.06 -22.68 2.37
N ILE A 75 -6.19 -21.77 2.84
CA ILE A 75 -5.00 -22.15 3.62
C ILE A 75 -5.42 -22.82 4.94
N ALA A 76 -6.36 -22.22 5.68
CA ALA A 76 -6.84 -22.76 6.94
C ALA A 76 -7.54 -24.11 6.80
N ALA A 77 -8.19 -24.36 5.65
CA ALA A 77 -8.74 -25.66 5.30
C ALA A 77 -7.67 -26.71 4.93
N GLY A 78 -6.40 -26.31 4.84
CA GLY A 78 -5.29 -27.22 4.51
C GLY A 78 -5.24 -27.65 3.04
N GLU A 79 -5.90 -26.93 2.14
CA GLU A 79 -6.06 -27.34 0.75
C GLU A 79 -4.75 -27.44 -0.02
N ILE A 80 -3.76 -26.59 0.33
CA ILE A 80 -2.42 -26.61 -0.26
C ILE A 80 -1.35 -27.23 0.66
N GLY A 81 -1.74 -27.75 1.84
CA GLY A 81 -0.81 -28.31 2.81
C GLY A 81 0.02 -27.24 3.51
N ASP A 82 1.23 -27.62 3.95
CA ASP A 82 2.17 -26.70 4.63
C ASP A 82 2.78 -25.72 3.62
N ILE A 83 2.81 -24.45 3.96
CA ILE A 83 3.37 -23.42 3.08
C ILE A 83 4.91 -23.55 3.01
N ILE A 84 5.43 -23.65 1.80
CA ILE A 84 6.87 -23.70 1.49
C ILE A 84 7.38 -22.31 1.14
N ASN A 85 6.61 -21.56 0.32
CA ASN A 85 6.99 -20.24 -0.15
C ASN A 85 5.78 -19.34 -0.33
N ILE A 86 5.93 -18.06 0.02
CA ILE A 86 4.95 -17.02 -0.24
C ILE A 86 5.60 -15.84 -0.96
N GLN A 87 4.98 -15.39 -2.03
CA GLN A 87 5.44 -14.27 -2.84
C GLN A 87 4.34 -13.22 -2.92
N THR A 88 4.67 -11.97 -2.62
CA THR A 88 3.78 -10.83 -2.77
C THR A 88 4.42 -9.78 -3.66
N LEU A 89 3.61 -9.03 -4.38
CA LEU A 89 4.05 -8.01 -5.32
C LEU A 89 3.12 -6.80 -5.23
N GLU A 90 3.70 -5.61 -5.13
CA GLU A 90 2.99 -4.33 -5.20
C GLU A 90 3.59 -3.46 -6.31
N HIS A 91 2.79 -3.13 -7.32
CA HIS A 91 3.12 -2.10 -8.30
C HIS A 91 2.34 -0.82 -8.00
N VAL A 92 3.06 0.19 -7.57
CA VAL A 92 2.49 1.52 -7.34
C VAL A 92 2.45 2.27 -8.67
N SER A 93 1.26 2.55 -9.19
CA SER A 93 1.11 3.23 -10.48
C SER A 93 1.84 4.58 -10.52
N TYR A 94 2.26 4.98 -11.71
CA TYR A 94 3.06 6.19 -11.93
C TYR A 94 2.42 7.48 -11.39
N HIS A 95 1.11 7.60 -11.48
CA HIS A 95 0.39 8.77 -10.97
C HIS A 95 0.27 8.74 -9.44
N HIS A 96 0.01 7.58 -8.82
CA HIS A 96 -0.02 7.42 -7.37
C HIS A 96 1.36 7.68 -6.76
N LEU A 97 2.41 7.07 -7.31
CA LEU A 97 3.77 7.32 -6.87
C LEU A 97 4.13 8.80 -6.97
N SER A 98 3.84 9.43 -8.13
CA SER A 98 4.12 10.84 -8.38
C SER A 98 3.45 11.77 -7.37
N THR A 99 2.21 11.44 -6.99
CA THR A 99 1.40 12.27 -6.09
C THR A 99 1.80 12.07 -4.64
N SER A 100 1.87 10.84 -4.17
CA SER A 100 2.03 10.55 -2.74
C SER A 100 3.49 10.48 -2.29
N TYR A 101 4.38 9.88 -3.11
CA TYR A 101 5.72 9.46 -2.71
C TYR A 101 6.86 10.23 -3.39
N VAL A 102 6.56 11.12 -4.35
CA VAL A 102 7.58 12.00 -4.94
C VAL A 102 7.29 13.48 -4.69
N ARG A 103 6.05 13.95 -4.84
CA ARG A 103 5.65 15.33 -4.59
C ARG A 103 4.95 15.54 -3.26
N GLY A 104 4.26 14.52 -2.78
CA GLY A 104 3.33 14.59 -1.65
C GLY A 104 3.96 14.35 -0.28
N LYS A 105 3.11 14.07 0.68
CA LYS A 105 3.46 14.04 2.10
C LYS A 105 4.40 12.89 2.51
N TRP A 106 4.43 11.79 1.77
CA TRP A 106 5.34 10.66 2.04
C TRP A 106 6.59 10.66 1.15
N ALA A 107 6.94 11.80 0.54
CA ALA A 107 8.06 11.90 -0.39
C ALA A 107 9.44 11.93 0.30
N ASN A 108 9.50 12.44 1.51
CA ASN A 108 10.76 12.66 2.22
C ASN A 108 10.69 12.05 3.62
N SER A 109 11.50 11.02 3.86
CA SER A 109 11.49 10.22 5.10
C SER A 109 11.87 11.03 6.34
N GLN A 110 12.67 12.10 6.19
CA GLN A 110 13.03 12.99 7.29
C GLN A 110 11.86 13.89 7.72
N LYS A 111 10.88 14.10 6.83
CA LYS A 111 9.72 14.95 7.10
C LYS A 111 8.50 14.16 7.55
N CYS A 112 8.27 12.99 6.96
CA CYS A 112 7.13 12.13 7.29
C CYS A 112 7.48 11.00 8.26
N HIS A 113 8.76 10.90 8.66
CA HIS A 113 9.29 9.89 9.59
C HIS A 113 9.01 8.44 9.20
N THR A 114 8.66 8.17 7.94
CA THR A 114 8.29 6.84 7.46
C THR A 114 9.01 6.47 6.16
N SER A 115 9.14 5.19 5.89
CA SER A 115 9.70 4.64 4.65
C SER A 115 8.60 4.20 3.68
N MET A 116 8.96 3.95 2.43
CA MET A 116 8.03 3.42 1.43
C MET A 116 7.44 2.06 1.83
N LEU A 117 8.25 1.16 2.41
CA LEU A 117 7.74 -0.12 2.93
C LEU A 117 6.72 0.10 4.04
N LEU A 118 6.97 1.03 4.95
CA LEU A 118 6.10 1.28 6.08
C LEU A 118 4.82 2.02 5.65
N ALA A 119 4.93 3.08 4.86
CA ALA A 119 3.77 3.88 4.43
C ALA A 119 2.84 3.14 3.44
N LYS A 120 3.40 2.29 2.56
CA LYS A 120 2.66 1.63 1.48
C LYS A 120 2.59 0.12 1.63
N CYS A 121 3.73 -0.55 1.76
CA CYS A 121 3.81 -2.02 1.70
C CYS A 121 3.59 -2.70 3.05
N CYS A 122 3.31 -1.94 4.12
CA CYS A 122 2.86 -2.53 5.39
C CYS A 122 1.65 -3.45 5.20
N HIS A 123 0.75 -3.12 4.29
CA HIS A 123 -0.37 -4.00 3.93
C HIS A 123 0.09 -5.34 3.36
N ASP A 124 1.06 -5.33 2.44
CA ASP A 124 1.53 -6.53 1.74
C ASP A 124 2.36 -7.43 2.66
N LEU A 125 3.20 -6.80 3.49
CA LEU A 125 3.96 -7.50 4.53
C LEU A 125 3.04 -8.05 5.63
N ASP A 126 2.00 -7.33 5.99
CA ASP A 126 0.98 -7.78 6.92
C ASP A 126 0.20 -8.99 6.37
N ILE A 127 -0.21 -8.96 5.10
CA ILE A 127 -0.82 -10.12 4.43
C ILE A 127 0.12 -11.32 4.46
N MET A 128 1.42 -11.13 4.15
CA MET A 128 2.40 -12.20 4.24
C MET A 128 2.46 -12.80 5.64
N MET A 129 2.58 -11.97 6.68
CA MET A 129 2.61 -12.44 8.07
C MET A 129 1.29 -13.12 8.49
N TRP A 130 0.16 -12.63 8.01
CA TRP A 130 -1.15 -13.23 8.31
C TRP A 130 -1.33 -14.59 7.64
N MET A 131 -0.91 -14.75 6.39
CA MET A 131 -0.94 -16.06 5.72
C MET A 131 -0.02 -17.07 6.43
N MET A 132 1.13 -16.59 6.92
CA MET A 132 2.15 -17.38 7.62
C MET A 132 1.96 -17.42 9.15
N ALA A 133 0.73 -17.23 9.67
CA ALA A 133 0.47 -17.04 11.11
C ALA A 133 0.90 -18.21 12.03
N GLU A 134 1.06 -19.42 11.47
CA GLU A 134 1.51 -20.62 12.21
C GLU A 134 3.02 -20.64 12.48
N THR A 135 3.78 -19.69 11.94
CA THR A 135 5.24 -19.62 12.08
C THR A 135 5.70 -18.18 12.31
N LYS A 136 6.94 -18.00 12.74
CA LYS A 136 7.50 -16.66 13.01
C LYS A 136 8.62 -16.33 12.03
N PRO A 137 8.77 -15.07 11.60
CA PRO A 137 9.94 -14.64 10.86
C PRO A 137 11.19 -14.72 11.75
N THR A 138 12.30 -15.22 11.19
CA THR A 138 13.58 -15.41 11.89
C THR A 138 14.70 -14.59 11.30
N ALA A 139 14.61 -14.25 10.00
CA ALA A 139 15.58 -13.41 9.31
C ALA A 139 14.90 -12.61 8.20
N VAL A 140 15.45 -11.44 7.92
CA VAL A 140 15.02 -10.59 6.82
C VAL A 140 16.23 -9.98 6.11
N SER A 141 16.14 -9.89 4.78
CA SER A 141 17.09 -9.15 3.94
C SER A 141 16.33 -8.30 2.94
N SER A 142 16.85 -7.10 2.65
CA SER A 142 16.17 -6.18 1.75
C SER A 142 17.15 -5.33 0.96
N PHE A 143 16.85 -5.13 -0.32
CA PHE A 143 17.55 -4.23 -1.22
C PHE A 143 16.57 -3.33 -1.93
N GLY A 144 16.88 -2.05 -2.00
CA GLY A 144 16.04 -1.06 -2.67
C GLY A 144 16.80 0.23 -2.92
N GLY A 145 16.20 1.13 -3.68
CA GLY A 145 16.83 2.39 -3.99
C GLY A 145 15.91 3.35 -4.74
N LYS A 146 16.43 4.54 -4.98
CA LYS A 146 15.82 5.52 -5.86
C LYS A 146 16.50 5.46 -7.22
N PHE A 147 15.80 5.00 -8.23
CA PHE A 147 16.34 4.79 -9.58
C PHE A 147 15.85 5.88 -10.56
N GLN A 148 14.56 6.15 -10.60
CA GLN A 148 13.95 6.94 -11.67
C GLN A 148 13.90 8.44 -11.36
N PHE A 149 13.41 8.83 -10.17
CA PHE A 149 13.07 10.24 -9.88
C PHE A 149 14.24 10.98 -9.24
N LYS A 150 15.27 11.24 -10.07
CA LYS A 150 16.51 11.93 -9.73
C LYS A 150 16.76 13.09 -10.70
N PRO A 151 17.48 14.14 -10.29
CA PRO A 151 17.78 15.28 -11.17
C PRO A 151 18.49 14.90 -12.47
N GLU A 152 19.39 13.93 -12.45
CA GLU A 152 20.14 13.45 -13.61
C GLU A 152 19.26 12.75 -14.66
N ASN A 153 18.10 12.28 -14.27
CA ASN A 153 17.13 11.64 -15.18
C ASN A 153 16.09 12.62 -15.73
N ALA A 154 16.19 13.91 -15.38
CA ALA A 154 15.29 14.92 -15.91
C ALA A 154 15.49 15.06 -17.42
N PRO A 155 14.42 15.12 -18.22
CA PRO A 155 14.52 15.40 -19.65
C PRO A 155 15.28 16.72 -19.90
N ALA A 156 16.04 16.78 -20.98
CA ALA A 156 16.75 18.00 -21.38
C ALA A 156 15.79 19.20 -21.47
N GLY A 157 16.17 20.32 -20.89
CA GLY A 157 15.34 21.52 -20.81
C GLY A 157 14.22 21.50 -19.76
N ALA A 158 14.14 20.49 -18.91
CA ALA A 158 13.15 20.45 -17.83
C ALA A 158 13.33 21.62 -16.86
N GLY A 159 12.24 22.36 -16.63
CA GLY A 159 12.18 23.45 -15.65
C GLY A 159 12.15 22.95 -14.19
N THR A 160 11.90 23.85 -13.26
CA THR A 160 11.76 23.54 -11.82
C THR A 160 10.30 23.31 -11.44
N ARG A 161 9.36 23.97 -12.13
CA ARG A 161 7.92 23.85 -11.95
C ARG A 161 7.21 23.66 -13.29
N CYS A 162 6.37 22.64 -13.40
CA CYS A 162 5.78 22.21 -14.66
C CYS A 162 5.03 23.34 -15.41
N MET A 163 4.23 24.14 -14.70
CA MET A 163 3.36 25.15 -15.32
C MET A 163 3.91 26.59 -15.22
N VAL A 164 5.20 26.75 -14.82
CA VAL A 164 5.84 28.07 -14.67
C VAL A 164 6.99 28.22 -15.64
N ASP A 165 7.98 27.34 -15.60
CA ASP A 165 9.26 27.47 -16.29
C ASP A 165 9.62 26.24 -17.15
N CYS A 166 8.72 25.25 -17.29
CA CYS A 166 9.03 24.03 -18.00
C CYS A 166 8.40 24.00 -19.40
N PRO A 167 9.19 24.03 -20.48
CA PRO A 167 8.68 23.95 -21.85
C PRO A 167 8.09 22.58 -22.20
N LEU A 168 8.33 21.56 -21.36
CA LEU A 168 7.86 20.20 -21.57
C LEU A 168 6.49 19.91 -20.89
N VAL A 169 5.79 20.94 -20.44
CA VAL A 169 4.55 20.79 -19.64
C VAL A 169 3.48 19.95 -20.34
N ASP A 170 3.36 20.05 -21.66
CA ASP A 170 2.34 19.33 -22.45
C ASP A 170 2.82 17.96 -22.96
N THR A 171 4.12 17.67 -22.92
CA THR A 171 4.69 16.42 -23.45
C THR A 171 5.21 15.47 -22.36
N CYS A 172 5.63 15.99 -21.21
CA CYS A 172 6.14 15.18 -20.12
C CYS A 172 5.02 14.34 -19.49
N ARG A 173 5.21 13.01 -19.44
CA ARG A 173 4.24 12.07 -18.84
C ARG A 173 3.96 12.32 -17.35
N TYR A 174 4.88 12.98 -16.65
CA TYR A 174 4.79 13.32 -15.23
C TYR A 174 4.46 14.79 -14.98
N SER A 175 4.07 15.53 -16.03
CA SER A 175 3.65 16.93 -15.85
C SER A 175 2.46 17.01 -14.89
N CYS A 176 2.51 17.98 -13.98
CA CYS A 176 1.40 18.20 -13.06
C CYS A 176 0.12 18.62 -13.79
N LYS A 177 0.24 19.29 -14.95
CA LYS A 177 -0.91 19.61 -15.81
C LYS A 177 -1.59 18.32 -16.26
N ARG A 178 -0.83 17.38 -16.85
CA ARG A 178 -1.38 16.12 -17.33
C ARG A 178 -1.92 15.22 -16.21
N LEU A 179 -1.25 15.17 -15.07
CA LEU A 179 -1.64 14.30 -13.98
C LEU A 179 -2.86 14.83 -13.19
N TYR A 180 -3.01 16.16 -13.04
CA TYR A 180 -3.97 16.72 -12.09
C TYR A 180 -5.03 17.62 -12.73
N ILE A 181 -4.77 18.16 -13.93
CA ILE A 181 -5.75 18.98 -14.66
C ILE A 181 -6.41 18.17 -15.79
N ASP A 182 -5.57 17.51 -16.65
CA ASP A 182 -6.08 16.77 -17.80
C ASP A 182 -6.68 15.40 -17.37
N HIS A 183 -6.26 14.84 -16.23
CA HIS A 183 -6.76 13.59 -15.65
C HIS A 183 -7.12 13.75 -14.14
N PRO A 184 -8.20 14.48 -13.81
CA PRO A 184 -8.51 14.88 -12.44
C PRO A 184 -8.88 13.72 -11.51
N ASP A 185 -9.25 12.56 -12.04
CA ASP A 185 -9.74 11.41 -11.27
C ASP A 185 -8.65 10.47 -10.74
N ARG A 186 -7.35 10.83 -10.94
CA ARG A 186 -6.22 9.96 -10.59
C ARG A 186 -5.44 10.50 -9.39
N TRP A 187 -5.82 10.08 -8.19
CA TRP A 187 -5.10 10.44 -6.94
C TRP A 187 -4.96 11.95 -6.70
N SER A 188 -5.77 12.77 -7.39
CA SER A 188 -5.69 14.23 -7.30
C SER A 188 -6.32 14.79 -6.02
N PHE A 189 -7.08 14.01 -5.26
CA PHE A 189 -7.71 14.45 -4.02
C PHE A 189 -6.69 14.98 -2.99
N TYR A 190 -5.50 14.39 -2.89
CA TYR A 190 -4.41 14.92 -2.05
C TYR A 190 -3.85 16.26 -2.54
N VAL A 191 -3.98 16.54 -3.84
CA VAL A 191 -3.43 17.77 -4.46
C VAL A 191 -4.23 19.00 -4.08
N TRP A 192 -5.53 18.80 -3.80
CA TRP A 192 -6.51 19.86 -3.60
C TRP A 192 -6.82 20.15 -2.13
N ASP A 193 -6.08 19.57 -1.18
CA ASP A 193 -6.25 19.78 0.25
C ASP A 193 -6.26 21.27 0.65
N LYS A 194 -5.44 22.08 0.00
CA LYS A 194 -5.40 23.54 0.24
C LYS A 194 -6.58 24.32 -0.36
N LEU A 195 -7.44 23.68 -1.12
CA LEU A 195 -8.66 24.23 -1.69
C LEU A 195 -9.93 23.79 -0.94
N GLU A 196 -9.81 22.99 0.13
CA GLU A 196 -10.94 22.48 0.92
C GLU A 196 -11.84 23.60 1.50
N GLY A 197 -11.32 24.82 1.69
CA GLY A 197 -12.08 26.00 2.11
C GLY A 197 -12.83 26.70 0.98
N ILE A 198 -12.69 26.27 -0.27
CA ILE A 198 -13.35 26.87 -1.44
C ILE A 198 -14.46 25.94 -1.91
N GLU A 199 -15.68 26.39 -1.82
CA GLU A 199 -16.82 25.64 -2.34
C GLU A 199 -16.74 25.57 -3.88
N ASN A 200 -16.64 24.34 -4.44
CA ASN A 200 -16.51 24.08 -5.87
C ASN A 200 -15.32 24.79 -6.54
N PRO A 201 -14.07 24.45 -6.19
CA PRO A 201 -12.89 25.09 -6.76
C PRO A 201 -12.84 24.94 -8.30
N THR A 202 -12.60 26.05 -8.98
CA THR A 202 -12.53 26.12 -10.44
C THR A 202 -11.21 25.54 -10.98
N ILE A 203 -11.13 25.35 -12.30
CA ILE A 203 -9.87 24.96 -12.94
C ILE A 203 -8.80 26.05 -12.77
N GLU A 204 -9.19 27.31 -12.79
CA GLU A 204 -8.31 28.44 -12.56
C GLU A 204 -7.72 28.43 -11.14
N ASP A 205 -8.49 28.09 -10.11
CA ASP A 205 -8.01 27.94 -8.74
C ASP A 205 -6.98 26.82 -8.64
N LYS A 206 -7.25 25.68 -9.28
CA LYS A 206 -6.33 24.54 -9.36
C LYS A 206 -5.01 24.89 -10.07
N ILE A 207 -5.09 25.57 -11.21
CA ILE A 207 -3.94 26.07 -11.96
C ILE A 207 -3.13 27.07 -11.12
N HIS A 208 -3.82 27.99 -10.44
CA HIS A 208 -3.15 28.97 -9.57
C HIS A 208 -2.40 28.28 -8.43
N LEU A 209 -3.01 27.31 -7.76
CA LEU A 209 -2.38 26.50 -6.73
C LEU A 209 -1.11 25.80 -7.25
N LEU A 210 -1.17 25.13 -8.40
CA LEU A 210 -0.06 24.41 -8.99
C LEU A 210 1.10 25.32 -9.46
N LYS A 211 0.79 26.53 -9.92
CA LYS A 211 1.79 27.57 -10.27
C LYS A 211 2.42 28.17 -9.03
N GLY A 212 1.71 28.24 -7.92
CA GLY A 212 2.17 28.79 -6.66
C GLY A 212 3.11 27.86 -5.89
N ASN A 213 3.02 27.87 -4.56
CA ASN A 213 3.93 27.14 -3.68
C ASN A 213 3.54 25.66 -3.43
N SER A 214 2.49 25.15 -4.09
CA SER A 214 2.11 23.75 -3.92
C SER A 214 3.26 22.80 -4.31
N PRO A 215 3.57 21.78 -3.50
CA PRO A 215 4.60 20.79 -3.83
C PRO A 215 4.26 20.04 -5.12
N TYR A 216 2.99 19.90 -5.43
CA TYR A 216 2.48 19.15 -6.58
C TYR A 216 2.78 19.82 -7.93
N GLY A 217 3.10 21.13 -7.95
CA GLY A 217 3.54 21.84 -9.16
C GLY A 217 5.02 21.65 -9.52
N ARG A 218 5.84 21.07 -8.62
CA ARG A 218 7.29 20.89 -8.83
C ARG A 218 7.59 19.88 -9.96
N CYS A 219 8.72 20.03 -10.60
CA CYS A 219 9.26 19.01 -11.49
C CYS A 219 9.52 17.74 -10.68
N ILE A 220 9.00 16.60 -11.14
CA ILE A 220 9.11 15.32 -10.43
C ILE A 220 10.56 14.85 -10.23
N TYR A 221 11.44 15.20 -11.16
CA TYR A 221 12.88 14.85 -11.10
C TYR A 221 13.68 15.77 -10.19
N LYS A 222 13.12 16.91 -9.77
CA LYS A 222 13.79 17.93 -8.96
C LYS A 222 13.11 18.10 -7.60
N CYS A 223 12.37 17.10 -7.16
CA CYS A 223 11.83 17.05 -5.80
C CYS A 223 12.89 16.63 -4.79
N ASP A 224 12.63 16.92 -3.53
CA ASP A 224 13.45 16.54 -2.39
C ASP A 224 13.10 15.16 -1.82
N ASN A 225 12.52 14.29 -2.65
CA ASN A 225 12.17 12.93 -2.29
C ASN A 225 13.41 12.06 -2.05
N ASP A 226 13.40 11.30 -0.97
CA ASP A 226 14.45 10.34 -0.60
C ASP A 226 13.96 8.90 -0.48
N VAL A 227 12.64 8.69 -0.53
CA VAL A 227 12.06 7.34 -0.48
C VAL A 227 12.42 6.53 -1.71
N VAL A 228 12.52 5.22 -1.53
CA VAL A 228 12.82 4.29 -2.61
C VAL A 228 11.69 4.21 -3.62
N ASP A 229 12.00 4.01 -4.91
CA ASP A 229 11.01 3.74 -5.96
C ASP A 229 10.95 2.26 -6.36
N HIS A 230 11.84 1.44 -5.82
CA HIS A 230 11.79 -0.03 -5.91
C HIS A 230 12.46 -0.65 -4.70
N GLN A 231 11.92 -1.79 -4.24
CA GLN A 231 12.47 -2.54 -3.11
C GLN A 231 12.06 -4.01 -3.15
N SER A 232 13.01 -4.89 -2.92
CA SER A 232 12.79 -6.32 -2.74
C SER A 232 13.09 -6.71 -1.30
N VAL A 233 12.22 -7.51 -0.70
CA VAL A 233 12.35 -8.03 0.67
C VAL A 233 12.33 -9.54 0.62
N MET A 234 13.18 -10.19 1.38
CA MET A 234 13.22 -11.63 1.57
C MET A 234 13.10 -11.95 3.06
N VAL A 235 12.22 -12.88 3.41
CA VAL A 235 11.94 -13.29 4.79
C VAL A 235 12.16 -14.79 4.92
N GLN A 236 12.85 -15.20 5.97
CA GLN A 236 12.95 -16.60 6.39
C GLN A 236 12.05 -16.84 7.61
N PHE A 237 11.31 -17.93 7.61
CA PHE A 237 10.44 -18.32 8.72
C PHE A 237 11.01 -19.50 9.51
N ALA A 238 10.60 -19.62 10.78
CA ALA A 238 11.05 -20.70 11.67
C ALA A 238 10.67 -22.11 11.19
N SER A 239 9.62 -22.23 10.39
CA SER A 239 9.23 -23.49 9.73
C SER A 239 10.21 -23.94 8.63
N GLY A 240 11.13 -23.07 8.20
CA GLY A 240 11.97 -23.26 7.02
C GLY A 240 11.39 -22.67 5.73
N ALA A 241 10.14 -22.23 5.74
CA ALA A 241 9.51 -21.52 4.64
C ALA A 241 10.20 -20.19 4.37
N THR A 242 10.04 -19.68 3.13
CA THR A 242 10.55 -18.36 2.72
C THR A 242 9.44 -17.48 2.18
N GLY A 243 9.59 -16.17 2.37
CA GLY A 243 8.71 -15.15 1.79
C GLY A 243 9.49 -14.14 0.98
N THR A 244 8.90 -13.65 -0.10
CA THR A 244 9.45 -12.52 -0.86
C THR A 244 8.39 -11.47 -1.12
N HIS A 245 8.78 -10.19 -1.02
CA HIS A 245 7.94 -9.07 -1.41
C HIS A 245 8.72 -8.17 -2.37
N ASN A 246 8.09 -7.81 -3.48
CA ASN A 246 8.66 -6.89 -4.45
C ASN A 246 7.75 -5.68 -4.63
N MET A 247 8.26 -4.50 -4.32
CA MET A 247 7.61 -3.22 -4.58
C MET A 247 8.31 -2.51 -5.74
N VAL A 248 7.53 -2.06 -6.71
CA VAL A 248 8.01 -1.21 -7.81
C VAL A 248 7.05 -0.04 -8.01
N GLY A 249 7.59 1.17 -7.92
CA GLY A 249 6.86 2.40 -8.16
C GLY A 249 7.06 2.92 -9.59
N GLY A 250 6.04 3.61 -10.13
CA GLY A 250 6.07 4.19 -11.46
C GLY A 250 5.58 3.25 -12.56
N SER A 251 4.94 2.16 -12.22
CA SER A 251 4.29 1.24 -13.17
C SER A 251 3.14 1.91 -13.93
N SER A 252 2.78 1.35 -15.09
CA SER A 252 1.70 1.87 -15.94
C SER A 252 0.31 1.74 -15.28
N ALA A 253 0.12 0.71 -14.45
CA ALA A 253 -1.11 0.43 -13.72
C ALA A 253 -0.77 -0.10 -12.31
N PRO A 254 -1.68 0.04 -11.33
CA PRO A 254 -1.54 -0.63 -10.05
C PRO A 254 -1.64 -2.14 -10.24
N LEU A 255 -0.97 -2.89 -9.38
CA LEU A 255 -1.04 -4.35 -9.38
C LEU A 255 -0.64 -4.90 -8.03
N ARG A 256 -1.47 -5.75 -7.45
CA ARG A 256 -1.07 -6.65 -6.35
C ARG A 256 -1.25 -8.09 -6.78
N ARG A 257 -0.19 -8.86 -6.60
CA ARG A 257 -0.23 -10.32 -6.81
C ARG A 257 0.23 -11.03 -5.56
N ILE A 258 -0.33 -12.21 -5.38
CA ILE A 258 0.09 -13.17 -4.37
C ILE A 258 0.27 -14.53 -5.02
N HIS A 259 1.30 -15.27 -4.62
CA HIS A 259 1.53 -16.65 -4.99
C HIS A 259 2.03 -17.40 -3.75
N ILE A 260 1.33 -18.45 -3.38
CA ILE A 260 1.61 -19.26 -2.18
C ILE A 260 1.75 -20.69 -2.64
N ILE A 261 2.92 -21.29 -2.42
CA ILE A 261 3.23 -22.66 -2.78
C ILE A 261 3.30 -23.49 -1.50
N GLY A 262 2.51 -24.54 -1.46
CA GLY A 262 2.47 -25.50 -0.37
C GLY A 262 2.84 -26.91 -0.79
N THR A 263 2.79 -27.84 0.16
CA THR A 263 3.20 -29.25 -0.04
C THR A 263 2.17 -30.07 -0.85
N LYS A 264 0.94 -29.56 -1.02
CA LYS A 264 -0.14 -30.26 -1.75
C LYS A 264 -0.65 -29.47 -2.96
N GLY A 265 -0.15 -28.24 -3.17
CA GLY A 265 -0.62 -27.37 -4.25
C GLY A 265 -0.22 -25.94 -4.03
N GLU A 266 -0.86 -25.05 -4.75
CA GLU A 266 -0.54 -23.62 -4.72
C GLU A 266 -1.80 -22.76 -4.86
N ILE A 267 -1.72 -21.51 -4.38
CA ILE A 267 -2.73 -20.47 -4.59
C ILE A 267 -2.03 -19.27 -5.22
N TYR A 268 -2.57 -18.77 -6.31
CA TYR A 268 -2.05 -17.56 -6.95
C TYR A 268 -3.19 -16.66 -7.42
N GLY A 269 -3.00 -15.35 -7.38
CA GLY A 269 -4.06 -14.44 -7.76
C GLY A 269 -3.61 -13.00 -7.98
N ASN A 270 -4.53 -12.25 -8.60
CA ASN A 270 -4.40 -10.84 -8.89
C ASN A 270 -5.53 -10.08 -8.19
N PHE A 271 -5.16 -9.24 -7.25
CA PHE A 271 -6.11 -8.48 -6.44
C PHE A 271 -6.96 -7.50 -7.28
N GLU A 272 -6.35 -6.83 -8.26
CA GLU A 272 -7.06 -5.88 -9.12
C GLU A 272 -8.07 -6.55 -10.06
N GLU A 273 -7.90 -7.84 -10.32
CA GLU A 273 -8.85 -8.64 -11.08
C GLU A 273 -9.89 -9.32 -10.19
N SER A 274 -9.72 -9.23 -8.86
CA SER A 274 -10.56 -9.92 -7.86
C SER A 274 -10.67 -11.43 -8.11
N LYS A 275 -9.57 -12.04 -8.59
CA LYS A 275 -9.50 -13.45 -8.94
C LYS A 275 -8.29 -14.12 -8.33
N PHE A 276 -8.52 -15.36 -7.85
CA PHE A 276 -7.42 -16.26 -7.51
C PHE A 276 -7.72 -17.69 -7.96
N TYR A 277 -6.69 -18.49 -8.03
CA TYR A 277 -6.72 -19.86 -8.46
C TYR A 277 -6.17 -20.75 -7.35
N VAL A 278 -6.82 -21.88 -7.10
CA VAL A 278 -6.31 -22.96 -6.24
C VAL A 278 -5.94 -24.12 -7.15
N SER A 279 -4.67 -24.45 -7.19
CA SER A 279 -4.13 -25.54 -7.99
C SER A 279 -3.63 -26.66 -7.07
N LYS A 280 -4.23 -27.83 -7.15
CA LYS A 280 -3.90 -29.00 -6.31
C LYS A 280 -3.14 -30.02 -7.13
N ILE A 281 -2.07 -30.57 -6.57
CA ILE A 281 -1.31 -31.65 -7.21
C ILE A 281 -2.23 -32.85 -7.40
N ASP A 282 -2.36 -33.31 -8.63
CA ASP A 282 -3.18 -34.48 -9.00
C ASP A 282 -2.51 -35.25 -10.15
N PRO A 283 -1.95 -36.44 -9.88
CA PRO A 283 -1.30 -37.27 -10.88
C PRO A 283 -2.28 -38.09 -11.74
N SER A 284 -3.58 -37.91 -11.59
CA SER A 284 -4.57 -38.68 -12.36
C SER A 284 -4.56 -38.31 -13.84
N PRO A 285 -4.88 -39.25 -14.75
CA PRO A 285 -4.85 -39.00 -16.20
C PRO A 285 -5.83 -37.93 -16.69
N ASP A 286 -6.89 -37.65 -15.92
CA ASP A 286 -7.93 -36.66 -16.18
C ASP A 286 -7.68 -35.29 -15.53
N ALA A 287 -6.57 -35.14 -14.78
CA ALA A 287 -6.13 -33.87 -14.27
C ALA A 287 -5.65 -32.94 -15.39
N HIS A 288 -5.62 -31.63 -15.14
CA HIS A 288 -5.11 -30.64 -16.09
C HIS A 288 -3.66 -30.94 -16.45
N ASN A 289 -3.39 -31.23 -17.73
CA ASN A 289 -2.09 -31.68 -18.23
C ASN A 289 -1.53 -32.93 -17.50
N GLY A 290 -2.35 -33.70 -16.77
CA GLY A 290 -1.92 -34.83 -15.95
C GLY A 290 -1.11 -34.43 -14.71
N GLU A 291 -1.21 -33.18 -14.24
CA GLU A 291 -0.38 -32.63 -13.16
C GLU A 291 -1.19 -32.05 -11.99
N CYS A 292 -2.33 -31.41 -12.27
CA CYS A 292 -3.09 -30.69 -11.23
C CYS A 292 -4.59 -30.59 -11.52
N GLN A 293 -5.35 -30.30 -10.46
CA GLN A 293 -6.71 -29.78 -10.52
C GLN A 293 -6.69 -28.27 -10.26
N ILE A 294 -7.31 -27.48 -11.11
CA ILE A 294 -7.35 -26.01 -10.99
C ILE A 294 -8.79 -25.55 -10.75
N GLU A 295 -8.99 -24.82 -9.67
CA GLU A 295 -10.22 -24.11 -9.35
C GLU A 295 -9.99 -22.61 -9.54
N GLU A 296 -10.77 -21.94 -10.39
CA GLU A 296 -10.82 -20.48 -10.47
C GLU A 296 -11.86 -19.97 -9.48
N VAL A 297 -11.46 -19.02 -8.62
CA VAL A 297 -12.35 -18.30 -7.71
C VAL A 297 -12.46 -16.86 -8.23
N ASP A 298 -13.59 -16.55 -8.86
CA ASP A 298 -13.92 -15.22 -9.37
C ASP A 298 -14.81 -14.49 -8.37
N LEU A 299 -14.26 -13.45 -7.73
CA LEU A 299 -14.94 -12.64 -6.73
C LEU A 299 -15.58 -11.37 -7.34
N ASN A 300 -15.58 -11.23 -8.67
CA ASN A 300 -16.29 -10.16 -9.35
C ASN A 300 -17.81 -10.36 -9.22
N VAL A 301 -18.33 -10.01 -8.06
CA VAL A 301 -19.76 -9.94 -7.83
C VAL A 301 -20.32 -8.83 -8.72
N LYS A 302 -21.16 -9.16 -9.68
CA LYS A 302 -21.84 -8.19 -10.53
C LYS A 302 -22.75 -7.31 -9.67
N GLY A 303 -22.43 -6.04 -9.55
CA GLY A 303 -23.23 -5.02 -8.85
C GLY A 303 -22.58 -4.56 -7.54
N ASP A 304 -22.51 -3.27 -7.35
CA ASP A 304 -22.29 -2.51 -6.11
C ASP A 304 -20.90 -2.43 -5.45
N MET A 305 -19.89 -3.20 -5.85
CA MET A 305 -18.52 -3.06 -5.32
C MET A 305 -17.71 -1.94 -5.97
N VAL A 306 -18.31 -1.12 -6.83
CA VAL A 306 -17.68 0.06 -7.48
C VAL A 306 -18.14 1.33 -6.77
N GLY A 307 -17.96 1.38 -5.47
CA GLY A 307 -18.25 2.56 -4.67
C GLY A 307 -17.00 3.18 -4.06
N ALA A 308 -17.18 4.02 -3.05
CA ALA A 308 -16.12 4.69 -2.28
C ALA A 308 -15.06 3.73 -1.69
N TYR A 309 -15.31 2.45 -1.67
CA TYR A 309 -14.49 1.38 -1.10
C TYR A 309 -13.59 0.66 -2.12
N GLY A 310 -13.73 0.97 -3.42
CA GLY A 310 -13.01 0.27 -4.49
C GLY A 310 -11.49 0.34 -4.40
N GLY A 311 -10.92 1.31 -3.69
CA GLY A 311 -9.47 1.46 -3.49
C GLY A 311 -8.80 0.38 -2.66
N HIS A 312 -9.57 -0.37 -1.84
CA HIS A 312 -9.07 -1.45 -0.97
C HIS A 312 -9.92 -2.73 -1.10
N GLY A 313 -10.59 -2.93 -2.25
CA GLY A 313 -11.33 -4.16 -2.55
C GLY A 313 -12.44 -4.51 -1.54
N GLY A 314 -13.08 -3.49 -0.94
CA GLY A 314 -14.15 -3.68 0.04
C GLY A 314 -13.70 -3.97 1.48
N GLY A 315 -12.39 -4.05 1.74
CA GLY A 315 -11.89 -4.37 3.09
C GLY A 315 -11.99 -3.25 4.12
N ALA A 316 -12.50 -2.07 3.72
CA ALA A 316 -12.69 -0.93 4.61
C ALA A 316 -14.12 -0.79 5.17
N GLU A 317 -15.04 -1.70 4.80
CA GLU A 317 -16.43 -1.74 5.30
C GLU A 317 -16.55 -2.46 6.69
#